data_e1e6f189b1688b5f1af1aabf94a8a2e2
#
_entry.id   e1e6f189b1688b5f1af1aabf94a8a2e2
#
_cell.length_a   1.000
_cell.length_b   1.000
_cell.length_c   1.000
_cell.angle_alpha   90.00
_cell.angle_beta   90.00
_cell.angle_gamma   90.00
#
_symmetry.space_group_name_H-M   'P 1'
#
loop_
_entity.id
_entity.type
_entity.pdbx_description
1 polymer ?
#
loop_
_entity_poly.entity_id
_entity_poly.type
_entity_poly.pdbx_seq_one_letter_code
_entity_poly.pdbx_strand_id
1 'polypeptide(L)'
;LKALGFHLEVQAHGEGEAVEVALFPGVRGEAPLGEAPWLEARFPLLGERASGFLGLPAKGSPEGLLWRPETPVLFPLRLRLLSGRRVLDEVYSYGGLREVAAQKGVFLLNGEPYFPRLVLDQGLWPEGHLAPPSLAALRRDAALAKALGFNGVRKHQKVEDPRYLHLADRLGLLVFAEMPSFFRFSPKAARRYLAELAEALERDRNHPSLVAWILFNEGWGLTPWRAETLAFLQGAFLLARALDPTRLLVDNDGFEHGPFWDLL
;
A
#
# COMPACT_ATOMS: atom_id res chain seq x y z
N LEU A 1 17.21 14.68 13.37
CA LEU A 1 15.77 14.65 13.04
C LEU A 1 15.63 14.28 11.57
N LYS A 2 15.08 13.10 11.27
CA LYS A 2 14.70 12.75 9.88
C LYS A 2 13.58 13.69 9.46
N ALA A 3 13.70 14.34 8.31
CA ALA A 3 12.63 15.15 7.76
C ALA A 3 11.44 14.22 7.42
N LEU A 4 10.26 14.54 7.95
CA LEU A 4 9.03 13.88 7.54
C LEU A 4 8.56 14.47 6.21
N GLY A 5 8.10 13.63 5.29
CA GLY A 5 7.62 14.10 4.00
C GLY A 5 7.31 12.95 3.05
N PHE A 6 6.99 13.32 1.81
CA PHE A 6 6.65 12.39 0.75
C PHE A 6 7.72 12.44 -0.35
N HIS A 7 8.26 11.28 -0.71
CA HIS A 7 8.91 11.12 -1.99
C HIS A 7 7.84 10.95 -3.06
N LEU A 8 7.89 11.83 -4.05
CA LEU A 8 6.97 11.79 -5.19
C LEU A 8 7.71 11.28 -6.42
N GLU A 9 7.06 10.38 -7.10
CA GLU A 9 7.41 9.97 -8.44
C GLU A 9 6.12 10.03 -9.27
N VAL A 10 6.12 10.85 -10.32
CA VAL A 10 4.97 11.07 -11.18
C VAL A 10 5.37 10.74 -12.60
N GLN A 11 4.58 9.89 -13.24
CA GLN A 11 4.67 9.65 -14.68
C GLN A 11 3.54 10.40 -15.36
N ALA A 12 3.88 11.21 -16.36
CA ALA A 12 2.94 12.00 -17.14
C ALA A 12 3.22 11.82 -18.62
N HIS A 13 2.16 11.63 -19.40
CA HIS A 13 2.24 11.49 -20.84
C HIS A 13 1.76 12.76 -21.51
N GLY A 14 2.44 13.20 -22.59
CA GLY A 14 2.07 14.37 -23.38
C GLY A 14 3.09 15.50 -23.31
N GLU A 15 2.68 16.71 -23.70
CA GLU A 15 3.54 17.89 -23.90
C GLU A 15 3.82 18.70 -22.61
N GLY A 16 3.71 18.09 -21.43
CA GLY A 16 3.99 18.76 -20.17
C GLY A 16 5.48 19.03 -19.96
N GLU A 17 5.79 20.12 -19.26
CA GLU A 17 7.16 20.51 -18.90
C GLU A 17 7.46 20.31 -17.42
N ALA A 18 6.42 20.36 -16.58
CA ALA A 18 6.56 20.23 -15.13
C ALA A 18 5.27 19.70 -14.47
N VAL A 19 5.45 19.13 -13.29
CA VAL A 19 4.35 18.79 -12.37
C VAL A 19 4.40 19.75 -11.18
N GLU A 20 3.30 20.46 -10.95
CA GLU A 20 3.06 21.22 -9.72
C GLU A 20 2.29 20.35 -8.75
N VAL A 21 2.74 20.31 -7.52
CA VAL A 21 2.13 19.52 -6.44
C VAL A 21 1.76 20.44 -5.29
N ALA A 22 0.51 20.45 -4.92
CA ALA A 22 0.03 21.11 -3.71
C ALA A 22 -0.32 20.06 -2.65
N LEU A 23 0.28 20.19 -1.47
CA LEU A 23 0.03 19.36 -0.29
C LEU A 23 -0.85 20.14 0.68
N PHE A 24 -1.97 19.54 1.07
CA PHE A 24 -2.92 20.14 2.01
C PHE A 24 -2.77 19.57 3.44
N PRO A 25 -3.29 20.30 4.46
CA PRO A 25 -3.30 19.80 5.83
C PRO A 25 -3.87 18.40 5.96
N GLY A 26 -3.27 17.60 6.84
CA GLY A 26 -3.75 16.24 7.10
C GLY A 26 -5.18 16.25 7.66
N VAL A 27 -6.01 15.38 7.12
CA VAL A 27 -7.42 15.22 7.49
C VAL A 27 -7.70 13.80 7.97
N ARG A 28 -8.71 13.65 8.82
CA ARG A 28 -9.22 12.34 9.28
C ARG A 28 -10.54 12.03 8.59
N GLY A 29 -10.65 10.82 8.04
CA GLY A 29 -11.87 10.40 7.37
C GLY A 29 -12.17 11.16 6.07
N GLU A 30 -13.41 11.60 5.87
CA GLU A 30 -13.90 12.26 4.64
C GLU A 30 -13.93 13.78 4.76
N ALA A 31 -12.88 14.39 5.25
CA ALA A 31 -12.80 15.84 5.27
C ALA A 31 -12.56 16.40 3.86
N PRO A 32 -13.17 17.55 3.50
CA PRO A 32 -12.89 18.24 2.26
C PRO A 32 -11.46 18.75 2.22
N LEU A 33 -10.94 19.03 1.02
CA LEU A 33 -9.70 19.76 0.84
C LEU A 33 -9.75 21.08 1.62
N GLY A 34 -8.70 21.36 2.40
CA GLY A 34 -8.55 22.66 3.05
C GLY A 34 -8.50 23.80 2.02
N GLU A 35 -8.84 25.00 2.46
CA GLU A 35 -8.89 26.19 1.57
C GLU A 35 -7.51 26.57 1.02
N ALA A 36 -6.42 26.29 1.75
CA ALA A 36 -5.06 26.60 1.34
C ALA A 36 -4.10 25.42 1.53
N PRO A 37 -3.20 25.16 0.58
CA PRO A 37 -2.17 24.16 0.73
C PRO A 37 -1.15 24.58 1.80
N TRP A 38 -0.57 23.59 2.49
CA TRP A 38 0.56 23.81 3.36
C TRP A 38 1.85 24.07 2.59
N LEU A 39 1.96 23.45 1.42
CA LEU A 39 3.14 23.51 0.59
C LEU A 39 2.75 23.35 -0.87
N GLU A 40 3.39 24.14 -1.73
CA GLU A 40 3.38 23.93 -3.17
C GLU A 40 4.82 23.78 -3.66
N ALA A 41 5.03 22.83 -4.55
CA ALA A 41 6.32 22.60 -5.17
C ALA A 41 6.13 22.28 -6.66
N ARG A 42 7.13 22.63 -7.45
CA ARG A 42 7.14 22.36 -8.89
C ARG A 42 8.36 21.52 -9.24
N PHE A 43 8.13 20.40 -9.92
CA PHE A 43 9.15 19.45 -10.35
C PHE A 43 9.19 19.41 -11.88
N PRO A 44 10.36 19.62 -12.50
CA PRO A 44 10.49 19.51 -13.95
C PRO A 44 10.27 18.07 -14.40
N LEU A 45 9.64 17.91 -15.57
CA LEU A 45 9.59 16.61 -16.25
C LEU A 45 10.90 16.36 -16.96
N LEU A 46 11.51 15.22 -16.69
CA LEU A 46 12.64 14.68 -17.41
C LEU A 46 12.16 13.50 -18.27
N GLY A 47 11.88 13.78 -19.53
CA GLY A 47 11.07 12.89 -20.35
C GLY A 47 9.63 12.86 -19.84
N GLU A 48 9.12 11.69 -19.49
CA GLU A 48 7.76 11.51 -18.94
C GLU A 48 7.73 11.42 -17.42
N ARG A 49 8.83 11.71 -16.70
CA ARG A 49 8.92 11.52 -15.24
C ARG A 49 9.29 12.80 -14.52
N ALA A 50 8.60 13.07 -13.42
CA ALA A 50 8.98 14.05 -12.43
C ALA A 50 9.15 13.37 -11.08
N SER A 51 10.19 13.73 -10.34
CA SER A 51 10.41 13.20 -8.99
C SER A 51 10.94 14.29 -8.06
N GLY A 52 10.66 14.13 -6.77
CA GLY A 52 11.14 15.05 -5.76
C GLY A 52 10.66 14.70 -4.36
N PHE A 53 11.08 15.51 -3.40
CA PHE A 53 10.71 15.35 -1.99
C PHE A 53 9.88 16.54 -1.52
N LEU A 54 8.71 16.26 -0.96
CA LEU A 54 7.84 17.24 -0.27
C LEU A 54 8.04 17.07 1.23
N GLY A 55 8.85 17.93 1.84
CA GLY A 55 9.01 17.97 3.29
C GLY A 55 7.79 18.57 3.96
N LEU A 56 7.28 17.94 5.02
CA LEU A 56 6.22 18.56 5.82
C LEU A 56 6.75 19.78 6.56
N PRO A 57 5.93 20.85 6.69
CA PRO A 57 6.28 21.98 7.54
C PRO A 57 6.43 21.49 8.99
N ALA A 58 7.45 21.98 9.68
CA ALA A 58 7.76 21.65 11.07
C ALA A 58 6.71 22.23 12.06
N LYS A 59 5.42 22.09 11.74
CA LYS A 59 4.30 22.56 12.57
C LYS A 59 3.62 21.35 13.23
N GLY A 60 3.73 21.27 14.56
CA GLY A 60 3.06 20.25 15.36
C GLY A 60 3.95 19.08 15.79
N SER A 61 3.42 18.23 16.67
CA SER A 61 4.08 16.97 17.03
C SER A 61 4.05 16.02 15.85
N PRO A 62 5.18 15.38 15.52
CA PRO A 62 5.22 14.34 14.48
C PRO A 62 4.18 13.23 14.68
N GLU A 63 3.88 12.89 15.92
CA GLU A 63 2.91 11.85 16.29
C GLU A 63 1.49 12.16 15.82
N GLY A 64 1.08 13.42 15.81
CA GLY A 64 -0.23 13.86 15.33
C GLY A 64 -0.39 13.78 13.80
N LEU A 65 0.70 13.58 13.06
CA LEU A 65 0.73 13.51 11.60
C LEU A 65 0.81 12.08 11.07
N LEU A 66 1.10 11.11 11.94
CA LEU A 66 1.27 9.73 11.53
C LEU A 66 -0.09 9.02 11.40
N TRP A 67 -0.23 8.29 10.31
CA TRP A 67 -1.38 7.43 10.09
C TRP A 67 -1.32 6.21 11.03
N ARG A 68 -2.44 5.88 11.64
CA ARG A 68 -2.67 4.67 12.42
C ARG A 68 -4.16 4.34 12.45
N PRO A 69 -4.56 3.09 12.76
CA PRO A 69 -5.97 2.68 12.77
C PRO A 69 -6.88 3.54 13.63
N GLU A 70 -6.40 4.06 14.75
CA GLU A 70 -7.16 4.90 15.68
C GLU A 70 -7.26 6.35 15.19
N THR A 71 -6.27 6.81 14.44
CA THR A 71 -6.19 8.18 13.92
C THR A 71 -5.66 8.18 12.49
N PRO A 72 -6.50 7.78 11.50
CA PRO A 72 -6.07 7.65 10.11
C PRO A 72 -5.92 9.01 9.42
N VAL A 73 -4.77 9.66 9.64
CA VAL A 73 -4.46 10.97 9.04
C VAL A 73 -4.00 10.77 7.61
N LEU A 74 -4.67 11.43 6.69
CA LEU A 74 -4.34 11.46 5.26
C LEU A 74 -4.11 12.88 4.79
N PHE A 75 -3.11 13.09 3.97
CA PHE A 75 -2.75 14.37 3.40
C PHE A 75 -3.24 14.45 1.96
N PRO A 76 -4.25 15.27 1.65
CA PRO A 76 -4.69 15.46 0.28
C PRO A 76 -3.58 16.10 -0.57
N LEU A 77 -3.51 15.68 -1.82
CA LEU A 77 -2.58 16.14 -2.83
C LEU A 77 -3.34 16.59 -4.07
N ARG A 78 -2.97 17.73 -4.64
CA ARG A 78 -3.38 18.14 -5.98
C ARG A 78 -2.15 18.18 -6.86
N LEU A 79 -2.20 17.49 -7.99
CA LEU A 79 -1.13 17.44 -8.98
C LEU A 79 -1.62 18.10 -10.26
N ARG A 80 -0.81 19.01 -10.83
CA ARG A 80 -1.09 19.69 -12.09
C ARG A 80 0.04 19.46 -13.07
N LEU A 81 -0.30 18.97 -14.25
CA LEU A 81 0.62 18.94 -15.38
C LEU A 81 0.63 20.30 -16.06
N LEU A 82 1.81 20.89 -16.20
CA LEU A 82 1.96 22.25 -16.70
C LEU A 82 2.77 22.27 -17.99
N SER A 83 2.37 23.18 -18.93
CA SER A 83 3.20 23.70 -20.00
C SER A 83 3.29 25.22 -19.86
N GLY A 84 4.45 25.72 -19.46
CA GLY A 84 4.61 27.11 -19.05
C GLY A 84 3.74 27.46 -17.83
N ARG A 85 2.71 28.30 -18.05
CA ARG A 85 1.69 28.67 -17.04
C ARG A 85 0.35 27.97 -17.26
N ARG A 86 0.21 27.24 -18.36
CA ARG A 86 -1.03 26.55 -18.71
C ARG A 86 -1.13 25.22 -17.98
N VAL A 87 -2.25 24.96 -17.31
CA VAL A 87 -2.58 23.66 -16.77
C VAL A 87 -3.11 22.79 -17.90
N LEU A 88 -2.46 21.65 -18.14
CA LEU A 88 -2.85 20.66 -19.14
C LEU A 88 -3.76 19.60 -18.54
N ASP A 89 -3.46 19.19 -17.30
CA ASP A 89 -4.22 18.19 -16.56
C ASP A 89 -4.14 18.44 -15.06
N GLU A 90 -5.16 18.00 -14.32
CA GLU A 90 -5.23 18.13 -12.87
C GLU A 90 -5.78 16.83 -12.26
N VAL A 91 -5.04 16.28 -11.30
CA VAL A 91 -5.38 15.04 -10.59
C VAL A 91 -5.35 15.28 -9.09
N TYR A 92 -6.30 14.68 -8.38
CA TYR A 92 -6.36 14.67 -6.93
C TYR A 92 -5.95 13.29 -6.41
N SER A 93 -5.13 13.29 -5.38
CA SER A 93 -4.62 12.10 -4.71
C SER A 93 -4.49 12.34 -3.21
N TYR A 94 -3.88 11.43 -2.50
CA TYR A 94 -3.55 11.59 -1.08
C TYR A 94 -2.35 10.72 -0.72
N GLY A 95 -1.77 10.99 0.45
CA GLY A 95 -0.75 10.15 1.07
C GLY A 95 -0.96 10.05 2.57
N GLY A 96 -0.42 9.03 3.19
CA GLY A 96 -0.37 8.88 4.64
C GLY A 96 1.05 8.56 5.09
N LEU A 97 1.46 9.10 6.23
CA LEU A 97 2.78 8.84 6.79
C LEU A 97 2.67 7.76 7.86
N ARG A 98 3.41 6.70 7.72
CA ARG A 98 3.56 5.67 8.76
C ARG A 98 4.88 4.93 8.60
N GLU A 99 5.33 4.30 9.66
CA GLU A 99 6.44 3.35 9.67
C GLU A 99 5.94 2.00 10.17
N VAL A 100 6.37 0.91 9.53
CA VAL A 100 6.18 -0.44 10.05
C VAL A 100 7.52 -1.15 10.13
N ALA A 101 7.69 -1.91 11.19
CA ALA A 101 8.87 -2.73 11.41
C ALA A 101 8.50 -4.01 12.16
N ALA A 102 9.36 -5.02 12.09
CA ALA A 102 9.30 -6.19 12.94
C ALA A 102 10.62 -6.31 13.68
N GLN A 103 10.56 -6.40 15.00
CA GLN A 103 11.75 -6.56 15.84
C GLN A 103 11.50 -7.64 16.88
N LYS A 104 12.33 -8.67 16.88
CA LYS A 104 12.25 -9.80 17.84
C LYS A 104 10.85 -10.43 17.90
N GLY A 105 10.20 -10.60 16.75
CA GLY A 105 8.85 -11.16 16.66
C GLY A 105 7.71 -10.20 17.06
N VAL A 106 8.01 -8.91 17.31
CA VAL A 106 7.03 -7.90 17.65
C VAL A 106 6.78 -6.99 16.44
N PHE A 107 5.52 -6.86 16.04
CA PHE A 107 5.11 -5.88 15.04
C PHE A 107 5.11 -4.47 15.64
N LEU A 108 5.79 -3.55 14.99
CA LEU A 108 5.85 -2.14 15.38
C LEU A 108 5.12 -1.29 14.35
N LEU A 109 4.29 -0.36 14.83
CA LEU A 109 3.66 0.67 14.04
C LEU A 109 4.10 2.03 14.58
N ASN A 110 4.74 2.83 13.73
CA ASN A 110 5.28 4.15 14.09
C ASN A 110 6.26 4.09 15.28
N GLY A 111 7.08 3.04 15.33
CA GLY A 111 8.07 2.81 16.38
C GLY A 111 7.54 2.18 17.67
N GLU A 112 6.22 2.03 17.81
CA GLU A 112 5.58 1.48 19.00
C GLU A 112 5.08 0.05 18.79
N PRO A 113 5.17 -0.84 19.81
CA PRO A 113 4.55 -2.16 19.75
C PRO A 113 3.06 -2.06 19.45
N TYR A 114 2.61 -2.77 18.45
CA TYR A 114 1.22 -2.76 18.02
C TYR A 114 0.74 -4.19 17.79
N PHE A 115 -0.43 -4.54 18.32
CA PHE A 115 -1.01 -5.89 18.19
C PHE A 115 -2.04 -5.93 17.07
N PRO A 116 -1.70 -6.49 15.88
CA PRO A 116 -2.65 -6.67 14.79
C PRO A 116 -3.71 -7.71 15.16
N ARG A 117 -4.97 -7.28 15.22
CA ARG A 117 -6.14 -8.17 15.35
C ARG A 117 -6.81 -8.23 13.99
N LEU A 118 -6.42 -9.22 13.21
CA LEU A 118 -6.84 -9.36 11.81
C LEU A 118 -7.99 -10.36 11.69
N VAL A 119 -8.93 -10.06 10.81
CA VAL A 119 -9.86 -11.06 10.28
C VAL A 119 -9.36 -11.54 8.91
N LEU A 120 -9.44 -12.85 8.68
CA LEU A 120 -9.17 -13.43 7.36
C LEU A 120 -10.36 -13.11 6.45
N ASP A 121 -10.09 -12.52 5.31
CA ASP A 121 -11.08 -12.06 4.35
C ASP A 121 -10.69 -12.47 2.92
N GLN A 122 -11.45 -13.37 2.34
CA GLN A 122 -11.25 -13.85 0.97
C GLN A 122 -11.85 -12.90 -0.08
N GLY A 123 -12.61 -11.89 0.34
CA GLY A 123 -13.26 -10.95 -0.56
C GLY A 123 -14.25 -11.62 -1.52
N LEU A 124 -14.96 -12.67 -1.05
CA LEU A 124 -15.95 -13.40 -1.84
C LEU A 124 -17.34 -12.81 -1.62
N TRP A 125 -18.06 -12.66 -2.70
CA TRP A 125 -19.40 -12.09 -2.73
C TRP A 125 -20.39 -13.06 -3.35
N PRO A 126 -21.58 -13.25 -2.76
CA PRO A 126 -22.58 -14.18 -3.31
C PRO A 126 -22.97 -13.87 -4.76
N GLU A 127 -23.05 -12.58 -5.10
CA GLU A 127 -23.51 -12.13 -6.43
C GLU A 127 -22.39 -12.07 -7.46
N GLY A 128 -21.17 -11.71 -7.03
CA GLY A 128 -20.06 -11.36 -7.94
C GLY A 128 -18.79 -12.18 -7.77
N HIS A 129 -18.84 -13.21 -6.91
CA HIS A 129 -17.67 -14.01 -6.53
C HIS A 129 -16.50 -13.15 -6.04
N LEU A 130 -15.50 -12.89 -6.87
CA LEU A 130 -14.35 -12.06 -6.53
C LEU A 130 -14.60 -10.55 -6.74
N ALA A 131 -15.67 -10.19 -7.45
CA ALA A 131 -16.02 -8.80 -7.71
C ALA A 131 -17.05 -8.29 -6.69
N PRO A 132 -16.80 -7.17 -6.01
CA PRO A 132 -17.76 -6.60 -5.09
C PRO A 132 -18.98 -6.08 -5.84
N PRO A 133 -20.21 -6.25 -5.32
CA PRO A 133 -21.43 -5.82 -6.01
C PRO A 133 -21.56 -4.29 -6.06
N SER A 134 -20.94 -3.57 -5.15
CA SER A 134 -20.93 -2.10 -5.12
C SER A 134 -19.88 -1.54 -4.18
N LEU A 135 -19.56 -0.23 -4.31
CA LEU A 135 -18.73 0.49 -3.35
C LEU A 135 -19.35 0.51 -1.95
N ALA A 136 -20.68 0.60 -1.85
CA ALA A 136 -21.39 0.54 -0.58
C ALA A 136 -21.22 -0.82 0.12
N ALA A 137 -21.15 -1.92 -0.63
CA ALA A 137 -20.86 -3.25 -0.09
C ALA A 137 -19.43 -3.32 0.47
N LEU A 138 -18.42 -2.87 -0.29
CA LEU A 138 -17.03 -2.78 0.19
C LEU A 138 -16.93 -1.95 1.47
N ARG A 139 -17.62 -0.80 1.53
CA ARG A 139 -17.61 0.06 2.70
C ARG A 139 -18.22 -0.61 3.92
N ARG A 140 -19.34 -1.32 3.75
CA ARG A 140 -19.99 -2.09 4.84
C ARG A 140 -19.07 -3.18 5.35
N ASP A 141 -18.39 -3.90 4.46
CA ASP A 141 -17.47 -4.97 4.80
C ASP A 141 -16.31 -4.46 5.66
N ALA A 142 -15.61 -3.43 5.20
CA ALA A 142 -14.54 -2.79 5.97
C ALA A 142 -15.03 -2.21 7.32
N ALA A 143 -16.21 -1.58 7.35
CA ALA A 143 -16.79 -1.04 8.57
C ALA A 143 -17.20 -2.13 9.55
N LEU A 144 -17.69 -3.28 9.06
CA LEU A 144 -18.05 -4.43 9.88
C LEU A 144 -16.84 -5.02 10.60
N ALA A 145 -15.70 -5.16 9.91
CA ALA A 145 -14.45 -5.61 10.52
C ALA A 145 -14.10 -4.75 11.74
N LYS A 146 -14.19 -3.42 11.61
CA LYS A 146 -13.96 -2.49 12.74
C LYS A 146 -14.99 -2.62 13.84
N ALA A 147 -16.26 -2.73 13.49
CA ALA A 147 -17.35 -2.86 14.46
C ALA A 147 -17.24 -4.13 15.32
N LEU A 148 -16.66 -5.19 14.76
CA LEU A 148 -16.35 -6.45 15.45
C LEU A 148 -15.06 -6.37 16.31
N GLY A 149 -14.37 -5.24 16.34
CA GLY A 149 -13.18 -5.04 17.16
C GLY A 149 -11.86 -5.41 16.50
N PHE A 150 -11.86 -5.76 15.21
CA PHE A 150 -10.64 -5.93 14.44
C PHE A 150 -10.02 -4.57 14.11
N ASN A 151 -8.68 -4.51 14.09
CA ASN A 151 -7.94 -3.32 13.65
C ASN A 151 -7.31 -3.50 12.27
N GLY A 152 -7.57 -4.64 11.61
CA GLY A 152 -7.10 -4.93 10.27
C GLY A 152 -7.71 -6.18 9.67
N VAL A 153 -7.30 -6.46 8.45
CA VAL A 153 -7.71 -7.61 7.64
C VAL A 153 -6.50 -8.26 6.99
N ARG A 154 -6.55 -9.58 6.81
CA ARG A 154 -5.70 -10.32 5.89
C ARG A 154 -6.52 -10.65 4.65
N LYS A 155 -6.18 -10.04 3.53
CA LYS A 155 -6.82 -10.34 2.24
C LYS A 155 -6.23 -11.61 1.66
N HIS A 156 -6.94 -12.71 1.91
CA HIS A 156 -6.46 -14.05 1.63
C HIS A 156 -6.50 -14.41 0.15
N GLN A 157 -5.33 -14.68 -0.42
CA GLN A 157 -5.10 -15.12 -1.80
C GLN A 157 -5.81 -14.26 -2.86
N LYS A 158 -5.87 -12.94 -2.63
CA LYS A 158 -6.56 -12.00 -3.51
C LYS A 158 -5.86 -10.66 -3.56
N VAL A 159 -5.46 -10.22 -4.75
CA VAL A 159 -5.15 -8.82 -5.01
C VAL A 159 -6.46 -8.06 -5.01
N GLU A 160 -6.72 -7.31 -3.94
CA GLU A 160 -8.03 -6.71 -3.70
C GLU A 160 -8.32 -5.52 -4.62
N ASP A 161 -9.60 -5.17 -4.72
CA ASP A 161 -10.07 -3.95 -5.38
C ASP A 161 -9.40 -2.71 -4.74
N PRO A 162 -8.76 -1.83 -5.50
CA PRO A 162 -8.07 -0.66 -4.94
C PRO A 162 -9.00 0.27 -4.14
N ARG A 163 -10.29 0.25 -4.42
CA ARG A 163 -11.30 1.00 -3.65
C ARG A 163 -11.42 0.48 -2.21
N TYR A 164 -11.16 -0.80 -1.97
CA TYR A 164 -11.10 -1.35 -0.61
C TYR A 164 -9.91 -0.78 0.17
N LEU A 165 -8.75 -0.70 -0.46
CA LEU A 165 -7.55 -0.12 0.16
C LEU A 165 -7.77 1.37 0.49
N HIS A 166 -8.41 2.12 -0.41
CA HIS A 166 -8.82 3.50 -0.13
C HIS A 166 -9.75 3.60 1.09
N LEU A 167 -10.72 2.69 1.21
CA LEU A 167 -11.60 2.64 2.38
C LEU A 167 -10.83 2.26 3.65
N ALA A 168 -9.91 1.31 3.58
CA ALA A 168 -9.06 0.91 4.71
C ALA A 168 -8.18 2.08 5.19
N ASP A 169 -7.60 2.87 4.26
CA ASP A 169 -6.84 4.08 4.58
C ASP A 169 -7.68 5.08 5.37
N ARG A 170 -8.92 5.31 4.97
CA ARG A 170 -9.83 6.29 5.57
C ARG A 170 -10.47 5.82 6.86
N LEU A 171 -10.84 4.56 6.93
CA LEU A 171 -11.46 3.97 8.10
C LEU A 171 -10.44 3.61 9.18
N GLY A 172 -9.16 3.50 8.84
CA GLY A 172 -8.12 3.06 9.74
C GLY A 172 -8.18 1.54 9.97
N LEU A 173 -7.91 0.77 8.93
CA LEU A 173 -7.74 -0.68 9.00
C LEU A 173 -6.35 -1.04 8.47
N LEU A 174 -5.59 -1.85 9.19
CA LEU A 174 -4.39 -2.48 8.66
C LEU A 174 -4.78 -3.48 7.57
N VAL A 175 -4.00 -3.54 6.50
CA VAL A 175 -4.17 -4.54 5.45
C VAL A 175 -2.89 -5.34 5.32
N PHE A 176 -3.01 -6.65 5.48
CA PHE A 176 -2.02 -7.64 5.10
C PHE A 176 -2.50 -8.20 3.76
N ALA A 177 -1.91 -7.73 2.67
CA ALA A 177 -2.28 -8.17 1.33
C ALA A 177 -1.56 -9.47 0.99
N GLU A 178 -2.26 -10.37 0.34
CA GLU A 178 -1.73 -11.66 -0.04
C GLU A 178 -1.90 -11.89 -1.53
N MET A 179 -0.82 -12.34 -2.14
CA MET A 179 -0.83 -12.74 -3.55
C MET A 179 -1.54 -14.08 -3.73
N PRO A 180 -2.34 -14.26 -4.80
CA PRO A 180 -2.91 -15.56 -5.09
C PRO A 180 -1.82 -16.54 -5.48
N SER A 181 -1.79 -17.70 -4.82
CA SER A 181 -0.87 -18.78 -5.12
C SER A 181 -1.29 -19.55 -6.38
N PHE A 182 -0.38 -20.31 -6.96
CA PHE A 182 -0.67 -21.23 -8.05
C PHE A 182 -0.61 -22.69 -7.56
N PHE A 183 -1.42 -23.58 -8.14
CA PHE A 183 -1.50 -24.97 -7.70
C PHE A 183 -0.26 -25.80 -8.04
N ARG A 184 0.47 -25.43 -9.10
CA ARG A 184 1.61 -26.20 -9.58
C ARG A 184 2.70 -25.28 -10.11
N PHE A 185 3.92 -25.46 -9.61
CA PHE A 185 5.10 -24.77 -10.12
C PHE A 185 5.37 -25.10 -11.58
N SER A 186 5.65 -24.09 -12.37
CA SER A 186 6.17 -24.20 -13.73
C SER A 186 6.84 -22.87 -14.11
N PRO A 187 7.75 -22.86 -15.09
CA PRO A 187 8.34 -21.62 -15.58
C PRO A 187 7.32 -20.59 -16.09
N LYS A 188 6.17 -21.05 -16.59
CA LYS A 188 5.07 -20.19 -17.03
C LYS A 188 4.35 -19.56 -15.83
N ALA A 189 4.04 -20.35 -14.80
CA ALA A 189 3.42 -19.86 -13.57
C ALA A 189 4.33 -18.87 -12.86
N ALA A 190 5.63 -19.19 -12.73
CA ALA A 190 6.61 -18.31 -12.12
C ALA A 190 6.70 -16.94 -12.81
N ARG A 191 6.78 -16.89 -14.14
CA ARG A 191 6.82 -15.62 -14.88
C ARG A 191 5.55 -14.80 -14.71
N ARG A 192 4.36 -15.43 -14.76
CA ARG A 192 3.09 -14.73 -14.54
C ARG A 192 3.00 -14.16 -13.14
N TYR A 193 3.32 -14.97 -12.14
CA TYR A 193 3.30 -14.54 -10.75
C TYR A 193 4.20 -13.31 -10.51
N LEU A 194 5.45 -13.32 -11.01
CA LEU A 194 6.35 -12.18 -10.83
C LEU A 194 5.86 -10.91 -11.52
N ALA A 195 5.24 -11.04 -12.69
CA ALA A 195 4.65 -9.91 -13.40
C ALA A 195 3.44 -9.34 -12.60
N GLU A 196 2.51 -10.18 -12.18
CA GLU A 196 1.35 -9.80 -11.39
C GLU A 196 1.75 -9.23 -10.02
N LEU A 197 2.79 -9.80 -9.37
CA LEU A 197 3.34 -9.26 -8.13
C LEU A 197 3.88 -7.83 -8.32
N ALA A 198 4.65 -7.61 -9.39
CA ALA A 198 5.20 -6.28 -9.67
C ALA A 198 4.07 -5.25 -9.90
N GLU A 199 3.07 -5.60 -10.70
CA GLU A 199 1.91 -4.74 -10.98
C GLU A 199 1.10 -4.43 -9.70
N ALA A 200 0.87 -5.44 -8.85
CA ALA A 200 0.16 -5.27 -7.59
C ALA A 200 0.91 -4.34 -6.63
N LEU A 201 2.23 -4.54 -6.49
CA LEU A 201 3.09 -3.69 -5.66
C LEU A 201 3.08 -2.24 -6.15
N GLU A 202 3.27 -2.01 -7.45
CA GLU A 202 3.27 -0.67 -8.04
C GLU A 202 1.93 0.03 -7.87
N ARG A 203 0.82 -0.68 -8.06
CA ARG A 203 -0.53 -0.14 -7.89
C ARG A 203 -0.81 0.28 -6.44
N ASP A 204 -0.42 -0.58 -5.47
CA ASP A 204 -0.93 -0.50 -4.09
C ASP A 204 0.06 0.12 -3.09
N ARG A 205 1.32 0.30 -3.46
CA ARG A 205 2.37 0.82 -2.55
C ARG A 205 2.10 2.21 -1.94
N ASN A 206 1.14 2.97 -2.47
CA ASN A 206 0.80 4.30 -1.94
C ASN A 206 -0.21 4.26 -0.78
N HIS A 207 -0.84 3.11 -0.52
CA HIS A 207 -1.84 2.98 0.55
C HIS A 207 -1.17 2.83 1.92
N PRO A 208 -1.36 3.78 2.87
CA PRO A 208 -0.75 3.67 4.21
C PRO A 208 -1.32 2.50 5.03
N SER A 209 -2.56 2.10 4.80
CA SER A 209 -3.18 0.94 5.44
C SER A 209 -2.50 -0.38 5.11
N LEU A 210 -1.91 -0.49 3.91
CA LEU A 210 -1.18 -1.67 3.48
C LEU A 210 0.17 -1.72 4.21
N VAL A 211 0.33 -2.68 5.13
CA VAL A 211 1.49 -2.76 6.02
C VAL A 211 2.36 -4.00 5.81
N ALA A 212 1.79 -5.03 5.20
CA ALA A 212 2.53 -6.25 4.88
C ALA A 212 2.04 -6.89 3.58
N TRP A 213 2.96 -7.55 2.89
CA TRP A 213 2.70 -8.44 1.77
C TRP A 213 2.99 -9.88 2.17
N ILE A 214 2.04 -10.77 1.93
CA ILE A 214 2.17 -12.21 2.06
C ILE A 214 2.33 -12.76 0.64
N LEU A 215 3.49 -13.35 0.35
CA LEU A 215 3.80 -13.77 -1.01
C LEU A 215 3.10 -15.09 -1.36
N PHE A 216 3.08 -16.05 -0.42
CA PHE A 216 2.44 -17.34 -0.62
C PHE A 216 1.66 -17.77 0.61
N ASN A 217 0.72 -18.70 0.43
CA ASN A 217 -0.03 -19.34 1.49
C ASN A 217 0.13 -20.86 1.43
N GLU A 218 0.39 -21.48 2.60
CA GLU A 218 0.42 -22.93 2.81
C GLU A 218 1.33 -23.71 1.84
N GLY A 219 2.34 -23.06 1.26
CA GLY A 219 3.26 -23.68 0.31
C GLY A 219 2.63 -24.10 -1.02
N TRP A 220 1.41 -23.66 -1.34
CA TRP A 220 0.72 -24.00 -2.56
C TRP A 220 1.60 -23.80 -3.80
N GLY A 221 1.81 -24.87 -4.56
CA GLY A 221 2.62 -24.89 -5.77
C GLY A 221 4.15 -24.88 -5.53
N LEU A 222 4.61 -24.61 -4.31
CA LEU A 222 6.04 -24.54 -3.97
C LEU A 222 6.56 -25.75 -3.22
N THR A 223 5.74 -26.33 -2.35
CA THR A 223 6.13 -27.49 -1.56
C THR A 223 5.87 -28.81 -2.31
N PRO A 224 6.64 -29.88 -2.02
CA PRO A 224 7.81 -29.88 -1.16
C PRO A 224 8.92 -28.96 -1.69
N TRP A 225 9.68 -28.33 -0.79
CA TRP A 225 10.75 -27.40 -1.16
C TRP A 225 11.82 -28.07 -2.02
N ARG A 226 12.13 -27.42 -3.14
CA ARG A 226 13.17 -27.82 -4.10
C ARG A 226 14.04 -26.61 -4.39
N ALA A 227 15.23 -26.85 -4.93
CA ALA A 227 16.14 -25.75 -5.25
C ALA A 227 15.50 -24.69 -6.17
N GLU A 228 14.74 -25.12 -7.17
CA GLU A 228 14.06 -24.22 -8.09
C GLU A 228 12.91 -23.41 -7.43
N THR A 229 12.13 -24.03 -6.53
CA THR A 229 11.03 -23.32 -5.84
C THR A 229 11.55 -22.38 -4.76
N LEU A 230 12.63 -22.74 -4.05
CA LEU A 230 13.30 -21.84 -3.12
C LEU A 230 13.96 -20.65 -3.83
N ALA A 231 14.65 -20.89 -4.95
CA ALA A 231 15.21 -19.81 -5.75
C ALA A 231 14.14 -18.87 -6.29
N PHE A 232 12.99 -19.40 -6.70
CA PHE A 232 11.85 -18.60 -7.13
C PHE A 232 11.27 -17.78 -5.99
N LEU A 233 11.06 -18.38 -4.81
CA LEU A 233 10.58 -17.67 -3.61
C LEU A 233 11.53 -16.52 -3.23
N GLN A 234 12.83 -16.77 -3.24
CA GLN A 234 13.85 -15.75 -3.01
C GLN A 234 13.75 -14.61 -4.03
N GLY A 235 13.58 -14.95 -5.32
CA GLY A 235 13.42 -13.96 -6.39
C GLY A 235 12.18 -13.10 -6.19
N ALA A 236 11.04 -13.70 -5.82
CA ALA A 236 9.81 -12.98 -5.51
C ALA A 236 9.98 -12.04 -4.29
N PHE A 237 10.63 -12.52 -3.24
CA PHE A 237 10.93 -11.73 -2.04
C PHE A 237 11.82 -10.52 -2.36
N LEU A 238 12.90 -10.72 -3.11
CA LEU A 238 13.83 -9.65 -3.50
C LEU A 238 13.18 -8.63 -4.42
N LEU A 239 12.32 -9.08 -5.36
CA LEU A 239 11.53 -8.20 -6.22
C LEU A 239 10.59 -7.33 -5.38
N ALA A 240 9.83 -7.94 -4.47
CA ALA A 240 8.91 -7.22 -3.60
C ALA A 240 9.67 -6.19 -2.74
N ARG A 241 10.81 -6.55 -2.17
CA ARG A 241 11.66 -5.65 -1.39
C ARG A 241 12.20 -4.48 -2.21
N ALA A 242 12.58 -4.73 -3.45
CA ALA A 242 13.11 -3.69 -4.34
C ALA A 242 12.03 -2.68 -4.77
N LEU A 243 10.80 -3.14 -5.03
CA LEU A 243 9.68 -2.30 -5.47
C LEU A 243 8.97 -1.59 -4.31
N ASP A 244 8.91 -2.23 -3.13
CA ASP A 244 8.29 -1.68 -1.93
C ASP A 244 9.10 -1.99 -0.67
N PRO A 245 10.11 -1.18 -0.35
CA PRO A 245 10.96 -1.39 0.83
C PRO A 245 10.28 -0.98 2.15
N THR A 246 9.05 -0.46 2.10
CA THR A 246 8.38 0.17 3.24
C THR A 246 7.32 -0.72 3.89
N ARG A 247 7.13 -1.95 3.40
CA ARG A 247 6.21 -2.96 3.96
C ARG A 247 6.99 -4.16 4.45
N LEU A 248 6.37 -4.85 5.41
CA LEU A 248 6.86 -6.13 5.85
C LEU A 248 6.53 -7.20 4.79
N LEU A 249 7.41 -8.18 4.68
CA LEU A 249 7.23 -9.32 3.78
C LEU A 249 7.14 -10.61 4.58
N VAL A 250 6.13 -11.42 4.26
CA VAL A 250 5.98 -12.80 4.70
C VAL A 250 6.11 -13.68 3.47
N ASP A 251 7.04 -14.60 3.49
CA ASP A 251 7.34 -15.46 2.35
C ASP A 251 6.21 -16.49 2.08
N ASN A 252 5.74 -17.13 3.12
CA ASN A 252 4.66 -18.12 3.07
C ASN A 252 3.94 -18.14 4.42
N ASP A 253 2.62 -17.99 4.44
CA ASP A 253 1.84 -18.05 5.67
C ASP A 253 1.14 -19.41 5.80
N GLY A 254 0.85 -19.84 7.03
CA GLY A 254 0.21 -21.10 7.36
C GLY A 254 1.19 -22.13 7.91
N PHE A 255 1.95 -22.82 7.11
CA PHE A 255 2.99 -23.76 7.54
C PHE A 255 4.14 -23.83 6.53
N GLU A 256 5.27 -24.41 6.92
CA GLU A 256 6.46 -24.53 6.07
C GLU A 256 6.95 -23.19 5.51
N HIS A 257 7.43 -22.32 6.38
CA HIS A 257 8.08 -21.08 5.95
C HIS A 257 9.38 -21.36 5.19
N GLY A 258 9.65 -20.55 4.17
CA GLY A 258 10.97 -20.41 3.61
C GLY A 258 11.86 -19.58 4.56
N PRO A 259 13.11 -19.31 4.19
CA PRO A 259 14.03 -18.52 5.02
C PRO A 259 13.94 -17.00 4.80
N PHE A 260 12.91 -16.48 4.08
CA PHE A 260 12.82 -15.09 3.63
C PHE A 260 11.59 -14.39 4.18
N TRP A 261 11.67 -13.87 5.40
CA TRP A 261 10.55 -13.19 6.05
C TRP A 261 11.02 -12.06 6.99
N ASP A 262 10.18 -11.07 7.20
CA ASP A 262 10.36 -10.01 8.20
C ASP A 262 9.53 -10.29 9.47
N LEU A 263 8.37 -10.93 9.30
CA LEU A 263 7.40 -11.20 10.36
C LEU A 263 6.88 -12.64 10.20
N LEU A 264 6.88 -13.38 11.29
CA LEU A 264 6.25 -14.69 11.47
C LEU A 264 5.21 -14.63 12.57
#